data_16d78412c803f3cd5f310f93351a54aa
#
_entry.id   16d78412c803f3cd5f310f93351a54aa
#
_cell.length_a   1.000
_cell.length_b   1.000
_cell.length_c   1.000
_cell.angle_alpha   90.00
_cell.angle_beta   90.00
_cell.angle_gamma   90.00
#
_symmetry.space_group_name_H-M   'P 1'
#
loop_
_entity.id
_entity.type
_entity.pdbx_description
1 polymer ?
#
loop_
_entity_poly.entity_id
_entity_poly.type
_entity_poly.pdbx_seq_one_letter_code
_entity_poly.pdbx_strand_id
1 'polypeptide(L)'
;AASLAYGLENSEDQKILVYDLGGGTFDVSVLEISEGVFEVKSTAGDSKLGGDDWDEKVMDWLVEKFKSSTGIDISNDKMAMQRIKEGAEKAKIELSSTSETEINLPFITANDAGPQHLLEKLSRSEFEKITSDLVDRTKEPVNKAIDDAGLSFSDIDHIILVGGSTRIPSIQALVKTMTGKDPHKGVNPDEVVASGAAIQAGVLKGDVKDVLLLDVTPLTLGVETKGGIVAKMIERNTTIPTKRSETFTTAEDGQTEVEIHVLQGEREMASGNKSLGKFKLTEIPSAKQGTPQIEVTFDIDANGIVNVNAKDLGTGKEQNITITGGTALEDDEIERMIKDAETHANEDAQKKELIETRNLAEGMVTSTEKMLEENKDKATEEEVTAMTDGKDALSKVLENDEATLDEIKNSIEELTKASQSFAEKLYAEAQQEAENTSFDDAESEDVVDGEVVEEDE
;
A
#
# COMPACT_ATOMS: atom_id res chain seq x y z
N ALA A 1 -17.78 0.08 -10.30
CA ALA A 1 -19.02 0.31 -11.07
C ALA A 1 -18.98 -0.41 -12.43
N ALA A 2 -18.01 -0.12 -13.29
CA ALA A 2 -17.93 -0.70 -14.64
C ALA A 2 -17.85 -2.24 -14.65
N SER A 3 -17.10 -2.83 -13.73
CA SER A 3 -16.99 -4.28 -13.56
C SER A 3 -18.32 -4.94 -13.19
N LEU A 4 -19.15 -4.28 -12.37
CA LEU A 4 -20.48 -4.78 -12.02
C LEU A 4 -21.40 -4.82 -13.24
N ALA A 5 -21.38 -3.79 -14.09
CA ALA A 5 -22.17 -3.78 -15.33
C ALA A 5 -21.73 -4.88 -16.29
N TYR A 6 -20.42 -5.13 -16.38
CA TYR A 6 -19.87 -6.20 -17.22
C TYR A 6 -20.16 -7.58 -16.66
N GLY A 7 -19.95 -7.82 -15.36
CA GLY A 7 -19.96 -9.16 -14.78
C GLY A 7 -21.35 -9.76 -14.60
N LEU A 8 -22.42 -8.94 -14.60
CA LEU A 8 -23.79 -9.49 -14.54
C LEU A 8 -24.19 -10.28 -15.80
N GLU A 9 -23.46 -10.08 -16.89
CA GLU A 9 -23.74 -10.81 -18.15
C GLU A 9 -22.93 -12.12 -18.25
N ASN A 10 -21.97 -12.36 -17.33
CA ASN A 10 -21.04 -13.48 -17.38
C ASN A 10 -20.98 -14.22 -16.03
N SER A 11 -21.22 -15.53 -16.06
CA SER A 11 -21.27 -16.40 -14.87
C SER A 11 -20.02 -17.27 -14.65
N GLU A 12 -18.97 -17.09 -15.43
CA GLU A 12 -17.73 -17.85 -15.33
C GLU A 12 -16.70 -17.10 -14.48
N ASP A 13 -15.80 -17.83 -13.82
CA ASP A 13 -14.67 -17.26 -13.10
C ASP A 13 -13.74 -16.54 -14.08
N GLN A 14 -13.47 -15.26 -13.84
CA GLN A 14 -12.72 -14.40 -14.76
C GLN A 14 -11.85 -13.40 -14.01
N LYS A 15 -10.67 -13.14 -14.57
CA LYS A 15 -9.81 -12.03 -14.18
C LYS A 15 -9.92 -10.93 -15.21
N ILE A 16 -10.31 -9.75 -14.76
CA ILE A 16 -10.56 -8.60 -15.63
C ILE A 16 -9.62 -7.43 -15.28
N LEU A 17 -9.18 -6.75 -16.32
CA LEU A 17 -8.50 -5.46 -16.21
C LEU A 17 -9.47 -4.36 -16.65
N VAL A 18 -9.78 -3.45 -15.75
CA VAL A 18 -10.53 -2.23 -16.05
C VAL A 18 -9.53 -1.11 -16.29
N TYR A 19 -9.61 -0.48 -17.45
CA TYR A 19 -8.79 0.63 -17.88
C TYR A 19 -9.70 1.85 -18.07
N ASP A 20 -9.75 2.73 -17.08
CA ASP A 20 -10.63 3.88 -17.03
C ASP A 20 -9.84 5.16 -17.30
N LEU A 21 -9.99 5.70 -18.52
CA LEU A 21 -9.40 6.98 -18.93
C LEU A 21 -10.51 7.99 -19.15
N GLY A 22 -10.75 8.76 -18.11
CA GLY A 22 -11.78 9.81 -18.10
C GLY A 22 -11.33 11.14 -18.70
N GLY A 23 -11.98 12.22 -18.28
CA GLY A 23 -11.62 13.59 -18.69
C GLY A 23 -10.40 14.13 -17.94
N GLY A 24 -10.24 13.79 -16.65
CA GLY A 24 -9.19 14.35 -15.79
C GLY A 24 -8.32 13.30 -15.08
N THR A 25 -8.77 12.05 -14.96
CA THR A 25 -8.06 10.97 -14.27
C THR A 25 -7.92 9.72 -15.12
N PHE A 26 -6.90 8.94 -14.80
CA PHE A 26 -6.66 7.61 -15.34
C PHE A 26 -6.58 6.61 -14.21
N ASP A 27 -7.45 5.61 -14.20
CA ASP A 27 -7.54 4.58 -13.18
C ASP A 27 -7.46 3.18 -13.79
N VAL A 28 -6.75 2.30 -13.11
CA VAL A 28 -6.61 0.89 -13.49
C VAL A 28 -7.00 0.03 -12.29
N SER A 29 -7.87 -0.96 -12.53
CA SER A 29 -8.24 -1.95 -11.51
C SER A 29 -8.13 -3.35 -12.07
N VAL A 30 -7.55 -4.24 -11.29
CA VAL A 30 -7.54 -5.69 -11.55
C VAL A 30 -8.53 -6.35 -10.60
N LEU A 31 -9.48 -7.08 -11.16
CA LEU A 31 -10.53 -7.76 -10.38
C LEU A 31 -10.59 -9.23 -10.76
N GLU A 32 -10.99 -10.03 -9.78
CA GLU A 32 -11.44 -11.42 -9.98
C GLU A 32 -12.94 -11.49 -9.76
N ILE A 33 -13.63 -12.11 -10.70
CA ILE A 33 -15.08 -12.36 -10.62
C ILE A 33 -15.26 -13.86 -10.49
N SER A 34 -15.92 -14.31 -9.42
CA SER A 34 -16.22 -15.72 -9.18
C SER A 34 -17.57 -15.86 -8.49
N GLU A 35 -18.47 -16.64 -9.03
CA GLU A 35 -19.80 -16.95 -8.46
C GLU A 35 -20.59 -15.70 -7.98
N GLY A 36 -20.49 -14.58 -8.71
CA GLY A 36 -21.15 -13.31 -8.35
C GLY A 36 -20.40 -12.45 -7.33
N VAL A 37 -19.24 -12.91 -6.86
CA VAL A 37 -18.32 -12.11 -6.01
C VAL A 37 -17.35 -11.37 -6.91
N PHE A 38 -17.27 -10.06 -6.69
CA PHE A 38 -16.31 -9.15 -7.36
C PHE A 38 -15.24 -8.76 -6.36
N GLU A 39 -14.08 -9.38 -6.46
CA GLU A 39 -12.93 -9.10 -5.60
C GLU A 39 -11.94 -8.20 -6.34
N VAL A 40 -11.68 -7.00 -5.79
CA VAL A 40 -10.59 -6.14 -6.28
C VAL A 40 -9.27 -6.72 -5.81
N LYS A 41 -8.34 -7.00 -6.73
CA LYS A 41 -7.00 -7.51 -6.40
C LYS A 41 -5.99 -6.38 -6.25
N SER A 42 -6.12 -5.35 -7.08
CA SER A 42 -5.25 -4.17 -7.04
C SER A 42 -5.87 -2.98 -7.74
N THR A 43 -5.41 -1.79 -7.38
CA THR A 43 -5.72 -0.53 -8.08
C THR A 43 -4.46 0.30 -8.23
N ALA A 44 -4.36 1.04 -9.35
CA ALA A 44 -3.33 2.05 -9.59
C ALA A 44 -3.89 3.12 -10.53
N GLY A 45 -3.25 4.29 -10.61
CA GLY A 45 -3.76 5.37 -11.46
C GLY A 45 -2.77 6.52 -11.64
N ASP A 46 -3.24 7.53 -12.36
CA ASP A 46 -2.63 8.87 -12.48
C ASP A 46 -3.77 9.90 -12.40
N SER A 47 -3.92 10.53 -11.25
CA SER A 47 -4.99 11.48 -10.94
C SER A 47 -4.89 12.80 -11.72
N LYS A 48 -3.82 12.97 -12.50
CA LYS A 48 -3.56 14.14 -13.36
C LYS A 48 -3.33 13.75 -14.83
N LEU A 49 -4.01 12.71 -15.27
CA LEU A 49 -3.96 12.26 -16.66
C LEU A 49 -5.37 11.96 -17.16
N GLY A 50 -5.85 12.76 -18.08
CA GLY A 50 -7.17 12.57 -18.67
C GLY A 50 -7.33 13.26 -20.02
N GLY A 51 -8.50 13.16 -20.60
CA GLY A 51 -8.83 13.75 -21.90
C GLY A 51 -8.54 15.23 -22.03
N ASP A 52 -8.58 15.98 -20.91
CA ASP A 52 -8.23 17.41 -20.88
C ASP A 52 -6.75 17.65 -21.23
N ASP A 53 -5.82 16.73 -20.86
CA ASP A 53 -4.41 16.83 -21.25
C ASP A 53 -4.22 16.68 -22.77
N TRP A 54 -5.00 15.78 -23.40
CA TRP A 54 -5.02 15.67 -24.88
C TRP A 54 -5.53 16.95 -25.53
N ASP A 55 -6.56 17.56 -24.95
CA ASP A 55 -7.07 18.85 -25.41
C ASP A 55 -6.02 19.94 -25.29
N GLU A 56 -5.30 20.00 -24.15
CA GLU A 56 -4.23 20.97 -23.92
C GLU A 56 -3.10 20.84 -24.97
N LYS A 57 -2.67 19.62 -25.30
CA LYS A 57 -1.69 19.39 -26.39
C LYS A 57 -2.16 19.94 -27.75
N VAL A 58 -3.45 19.75 -28.08
CA VAL A 58 -4.01 20.28 -29.30
C VAL A 58 -4.15 21.80 -29.24
N MET A 59 -4.53 22.36 -28.09
CA MET A 59 -4.58 23.81 -27.87
C MET A 59 -3.21 24.44 -28.08
N ASP A 60 -2.16 23.90 -27.48
CA ASP A 60 -0.79 24.39 -27.63
C ASP A 60 -0.33 24.33 -29.08
N TRP A 61 -0.63 23.23 -29.78
CA TRP A 61 -0.35 23.08 -31.20
C TRP A 61 -1.07 24.15 -32.02
N LEU A 62 -2.35 24.44 -31.76
CA LEU A 62 -3.12 25.48 -32.46
C LEU A 62 -2.58 26.90 -32.20
N VAL A 63 -2.23 27.22 -30.96
CA VAL A 63 -1.64 28.51 -30.57
C VAL A 63 -0.32 28.72 -31.29
N GLU A 64 0.55 27.70 -31.31
CA GLU A 64 1.84 27.76 -32.00
C GLU A 64 1.68 27.93 -33.50
N LYS A 65 0.76 27.21 -34.15
CA LYS A 65 0.43 27.35 -35.59
C LYS A 65 -0.05 28.75 -35.89
N PHE A 66 -0.99 29.25 -35.09
CA PHE A 66 -1.54 30.60 -35.29
C PHE A 66 -0.45 31.68 -35.12
N LYS A 67 0.37 31.55 -34.04
CA LYS A 67 1.48 32.48 -33.82
C LYS A 67 2.51 32.46 -34.96
N SER A 68 2.83 31.27 -35.48
CA SER A 68 3.78 31.10 -36.57
C SER A 68 3.26 31.70 -37.88
N SER A 69 1.95 31.63 -38.15
CA SER A 69 1.34 32.12 -39.40
C SER A 69 1.00 33.61 -39.37
N THR A 70 0.60 34.14 -38.20
CA THR A 70 0.12 35.54 -38.08
C THR A 70 1.05 36.46 -37.31
N GLY A 71 2.01 35.92 -36.55
CA GLY A 71 2.85 36.66 -35.60
C GLY A 71 2.12 37.07 -34.32
N ILE A 72 0.85 36.70 -34.12
CA ILE A 72 0.03 37.10 -32.99
C ILE A 72 0.03 35.99 -31.95
N ASP A 73 0.35 36.33 -30.73
CA ASP A 73 0.25 35.42 -29.57
C ASP A 73 -1.11 35.61 -28.88
N ILE A 74 -1.96 34.58 -28.94
CA ILE A 74 -3.32 34.59 -28.37
C ILE A 74 -3.41 33.81 -27.04
N SER A 75 -2.32 33.33 -26.52
CA SER A 75 -2.30 32.53 -25.29
C SER A 75 -2.85 33.26 -24.05
N ASN A 76 -2.81 34.60 -24.05
CA ASN A 76 -3.35 35.43 -22.98
C ASN A 76 -4.79 35.93 -23.22
N ASP A 77 -5.37 35.63 -24.37
CA ASP A 77 -6.76 36.00 -24.69
C ASP A 77 -7.71 34.89 -24.21
N LYS A 78 -8.36 35.12 -23.06
CA LYS A 78 -9.27 34.14 -22.44
C LYS A 78 -10.43 33.71 -23.36
N MET A 79 -10.95 34.62 -24.18
CA MET A 79 -12.05 34.32 -25.10
C MET A 79 -11.57 33.47 -26.30
N ALA A 80 -10.39 33.78 -26.82
CA ALA A 80 -9.76 32.98 -27.86
C ALA A 80 -9.41 31.58 -27.32
N MET A 81 -8.78 31.48 -26.13
CA MET A 81 -8.42 30.22 -25.54
C MET A 81 -9.62 29.31 -25.21
N GLN A 82 -10.75 29.88 -24.76
CA GLN A 82 -11.98 29.11 -24.57
C GLN A 82 -12.47 28.47 -25.86
N ARG A 83 -12.47 29.25 -26.98
CA ARG A 83 -12.88 28.73 -28.29
C ARG A 83 -11.89 27.72 -28.85
N ILE A 84 -10.60 27.90 -28.56
CA ILE A 84 -9.56 26.93 -28.94
C ILE A 84 -9.79 25.63 -28.16
N LYS A 85 -10.10 25.68 -26.87
CA LYS A 85 -10.43 24.49 -26.06
C LYS A 85 -11.60 23.71 -26.67
N GLU A 86 -12.70 24.36 -26.95
CA GLU A 86 -13.87 23.73 -27.58
C GLU A 86 -13.53 23.12 -28.95
N GLY A 87 -12.71 23.82 -29.76
CA GLY A 87 -12.23 23.31 -31.03
C GLY A 87 -11.28 22.13 -30.94
N ALA A 88 -10.41 22.12 -29.93
CA ALA A 88 -9.46 21.03 -29.62
C ALA A 88 -10.20 19.77 -29.17
N GLU A 89 -11.11 19.87 -28.21
CA GLU A 89 -11.93 18.76 -27.75
C GLU A 89 -12.75 18.14 -28.89
N LYS A 90 -13.39 18.97 -29.69
CA LYS A 90 -14.13 18.51 -30.87
C LYS A 90 -13.21 17.77 -31.84
N ALA A 91 -12.03 18.29 -32.12
CA ALA A 91 -11.05 17.64 -33.00
C ALA A 91 -10.58 16.30 -32.45
N LYS A 92 -10.27 16.19 -31.14
CA LYS A 92 -9.94 14.94 -30.45
C LYS A 92 -11.05 13.90 -30.68
N ILE A 93 -12.30 14.27 -30.44
CA ILE A 93 -13.46 13.37 -30.63
C ILE A 93 -13.58 12.90 -32.08
N GLU A 94 -13.49 13.81 -33.03
CA GLU A 94 -13.60 13.49 -34.46
C GLU A 94 -12.46 12.59 -34.95
N LEU A 95 -11.21 12.83 -34.49
CA LEU A 95 -10.04 12.04 -34.84
C LEU A 95 -10.09 10.59 -34.25
N SER A 96 -10.98 10.30 -33.32
CA SER A 96 -11.24 8.92 -32.90
C SER A 96 -11.90 8.08 -34.02
N SER A 97 -12.61 8.70 -34.93
CA SER A 97 -13.33 8.03 -36.02
C SER A 97 -12.79 8.39 -37.42
N THR A 98 -12.25 9.60 -37.62
CA THR A 98 -11.71 10.08 -38.90
C THR A 98 -10.19 10.10 -38.90
N SER A 99 -9.58 10.13 -40.11
CA SER A 99 -8.11 10.25 -40.27
C SER A 99 -7.62 11.70 -40.26
N GLU A 100 -8.51 12.68 -40.49
CA GLU A 100 -8.22 14.10 -40.51
C GLU A 100 -9.46 14.89 -40.11
N THR A 101 -9.27 16.03 -39.44
CA THR A 101 -10.33 17.00 -39.13
C THR A 101 -9.88 18.42 -39.43
N GLU A 102 -10.86 19.32 -39.65
CA GLU A 102 -10.62 20.74 -39.85
C GLU A 102 -11.12 21.55 -38.65
N ILE A 103 -10.23 22.33 -38.07
CA ILE A 103 -10.53 23.23 -36.95
C ILE A 103 -10.66 24.63 -37.51
N ASN A 104 -11.90 25.12 -37.55
CA ASN A 104 -12.24 26.43 -38.12
C ASN A 104 -12.84 27.34 -37.05
N LEU A 105 -12.04 28.32 -36.63
CA LEU A 105 -12.41 29.29 -35.59
C LEU A 105 -12.37 30.70 -36.20
N PRO A 106 -13.45 31.16 -36.90
CA PRO A 106 -13.51 32.47 -37.51
C PRO A 106 -13.53 33.56 -36.44
N PHE A 107 -12.89 34.71 -36.75
CA PHE A 107 -12.85 35.89 -35.85
C PHE A 107 -12.26 35.51 -34.46
N ILE A 108 -11.13 34.78 -34.42
CA ILE A 108 -10.49 34.34 -33.17
C ILE A 108 -9.88 35.54 -32.42
N THR A 109 -9.34 36.48 -33.15
CA THR A 109 -8.83 37.77 -32.63
C THR A 109 -8.87 38.84 -33.72
N ALA A 110 -8.40 40.07 -33.45
CA ALA A 110 -8.25 41.14 -34.40
C ALA A 110 -6.95 41.93 -34.17
N ASN A 111 -6.37 42.46 -35.23
CA ASN A 111 -5.25 43.39 -35.21
C ASN A 111 -5.54 44.60 -36.13
N ASP A 112 -4.53 45.48 -36.35
CA ASP A 112 -4.66 46.67 -37.17
C ASP A 112 -5.03 46.36 -38.63
N ALA A 113 -4.75 45.15 -39.10
CA ALA A 113 -5.14 44.70 -40.46
C ALA A 113 -6.58 44.12 -40.50
N GLY A 114 -7.28 44.04 -39.37
CA GLY A 114 -8.65 43.56 -39.26
C GLY A 114 -8.75 42.19 -38.51
N PRO A 115 -9.93 41.56 -38.64
CA PRO A 115 -10.20 40.28 -37.98
C PRO A 115 -9.29 39.16 -38.50
N GLN A 116 -8.84 38.32 -37.57
CA GLN A 116 -8.02 37.16 -37.87
C GLN A 116 -8.82 35.89 -37.63
N HIS A 117 -8.53 34.86 -38.42
CA HIS A 117 -9.22 33.57 -38.39
C HIS A 117 -8.20 32.47 -38.19
N LEU A 118 -8.54 31.45 -37.38
CA LEU A 118 -7.76 30.24 -37.25
C LEU A 118 -8.45 29.16 -38.09
N LEU A 119 -7.72 28.63 -39.06
CA LEU A 119 -8.16 27.52 -39.91
C LEU A 119 -6.99 26.55 -40.07
N GLU A 120 -7.08 25.42 -39.40
CA GLU A 120 -6.02 24.40 -39.40
C GLU A 120 -6.62 23.02 -39.68
N LYS A 121 -5.83 22.16 -40.31
CA LYS A 121 -6.14 20.76 -40.51
C LYS A 121 -5.23 19.91 -39.60
N LEU A 122 -5.84 19.07 -38.82
CA LEU A 122 -5.12 18.13 -37.93
C LEU A 122 -5.37 16.71 -38.38
N SER A 123 -4.30 16.01 -38.75
CA SER A 123 -4.38 14.59 -39.07
C SER A 123 -4.27 13.76 -37.79
N ARG A 124 -4.87 12.55 -37.78
CA ARG A 124 -4.70 11.58 -36.66
C ARG A 124 -3.23 11.28 -36.36
N SER A 125 -2.41 11.14 -37.40
CA SER A 125 -0.98 10.88 -37.26
C SER A 125 -0.24 12.00 -36.52
N GLU A 126 -0.58 13.28 -36.80
CA GLU A 126 0.01 14.41 -36.10
C GLU A 126 -0.54 14.52 -34.66
N PHE A 127 -1.84 14.26 -34.45
CA PHE A 127 -2.44 14.17 -33.12
C PHE A 127 -1.77 13.10 -32.25
N GLU A 128 -1.61 11.90 -32.77
CA GLU A 128 -0.93 10.80 -32.06
C GLU A 128 0.54 11.14 -31.73
N LYS A 129 1.20 11.87 -32.61
CA LYS A 129 2.59 12.31 -32.38
C LYS A 129 2.70 13.33 -31.25
N ILE A 130 1.85 14.37 -31.23
CA ILE A 130 1.90 15.43 -30.20
C ILE A 130 1.40 14.96 -28.83
N THR A 131 0.67 13.84 -28.78
CA THR A 131 0.11 13.25 -27.55
C THR A 131 0.77 11.94 -27.12
N SER A 132 1.87 11.54 -27.77
CA SER A 132 2.51 10.24 -27.52
C SER A 132 3.01 10.07 -26.08
N ASP A 133 3.48 11.14 -25.46
CA ASP A 133 3.92 11.18 -24.08
C ASP A 133 2.78 10.87 -23.09
N LEU A 134 1.56 11.34 -23.37
CA LEU A 134 0.38 11.04 -22.56
C LEU A 134 -0.02 9.56 -22.64
N VAL A 135 0.07 8.98 -23.84
CA VAL A 135 -0.14 7.54 -24.03
C VAL A 135 0.88 6.72 -23.26
N ASP A 136 2.14 7.15 -23.27
CA ASP A 136 3.22 6.45 -22.54
C ASP A 136 3.04 6.51 -21.01
N ARG A 137 2.49 7.60 -20.48
CA ARG A 137 2.19 7.73 -19.04
C ARG A 137 1.21 6.68 -18.53
N THR A 138 0.30 6.17 -19.36
CA THR A 138 -0.65 5.14 -18.91
C THR A 138 -0.02 3.78 -18.69
N LYS A 139 1.20 3.52 -19.21
CA LYS A 139 1.85 2.20 -19.12
C LYS A 139 2.26 1.84 -17.71
N GLU A 140 2.80 2.78 -16.97
CA GLU A 140 3.31 2.55 -15.62
C GLU A 140 2.22 2.11 -14.65
N PRO A 141 1.06 2.82 -14.54
CA PRO A 141 -0.04 2.37 -13.68
C PRO A 141 -0.60 1.00 -14.07
N VAL A 142 -0.66 0.69 -15.39
CA VAL A 142 -1.12 -0.64 -15.85
C VAL A 142 -0.18 -1.75 -15.38
N ASN A 143 1.13 -1.58 -15.57
CA ASN A 143 2.12 -2.56 -15.12
C ASN A 143 2.06 -2.72 -13.60
N LYS A 144 1.99 -1.60 -12.86
CA LYS A 144 1.89 -1.61 -11.40
C LYS A 144 0.66 -2.35 -10.90
N ALA A 145 -0.50 -2.14 -11.50
CA ALA A 145 -1.72 -2.85 -11.11
C ALA A 145 -1.60 -4.37 -11.33
N ILE A 146 -0.99 -4.80 -12.42
CA ILE A 146 -0.74 -6.22 -12.73
C ILE A 146 0.26 -6.83 -11.71
N ASP A 147 1.35 -6.14 -11.45
CA ASP A 147 2.39 -6.59 -10.51
C ASP A 147 1.84 -6.67 -9.07
N ASP A 148 1.11 -5.65 -8.62
CA ASP A 148 0.47 -5.59 -7.30
C ASP A 148 -0.60 -6.69 -7.12
N ALA A 149 -1.27 -7.10 -8.20
CA ALA A 149 -2.20 -8.24 -8.18
C ALA A 149 -1.49 -9.61 -8.14
N GLY A 150 -0.16 -9.65 -8.30
CA GLY A 150 0.61 -10.89 -8.42
C GLY A 150 0.31 -11.68 -9.68
N LEU A 151 -0.09 -11.01 -10.76
CA LEU A 151 -0.53 -11.60 -12.02
C LEU A 151 0.41 -11.22 -13.18
N SER A 152 0.20 -11.87 -14.30
CA SER A 152 0.78 -11.49 -15.59
C SER A 152 -0.34 -11.08 -16.57
N PHE A 153 -0.02 -10.38 -17.64
CA PHE A 153 -1.00 -10.03 -18.68
C PHE A 153 -1.67 -11.27 -19.32
N SER A 154 -1.02 -12.43 -19.32
CA SER A 154 -1.59 -13.68 -19.82
C SER A 154 -2.74 -14.19 -18.94
N ASP A 155 -2.73 -13.85 -17.65
CA ASP A 155 -3.74 -14.30 -16.68
C ASP A 155 -5.04 -13.48 -16.75
N ILE A 156 -5.00 -12.32 -17.40
CA ILE A 156 -6.18 -11.46 -17.59
C ILE A 156 -7.05 -12.03 -18.71
N ASP A 157 -8.30 -12.34 -18.43
CA ASP A 157 -9.25 -12.89 -19.40
C ASP A 157 -9.84 -11.79 -20.28
N HIS A 158 -10.26 -10.69 -19.70
CA HIS A 158 -10.90 -9.59 -20.39
C HIS A 158 -10.38 -8.23 -19.97
N ILE A 159 -10.41 -7.28 -20.94
CA ILE A 159 -10.05 -5.88 -20.71
C ILE A 159 -11.29 -5.03 -20.99
N ILE A 160 -11.68 -4.24 -20.00
CA ILE A 160 -12.82 -3.33 -20.09
C ILE A 160 -12.28 -1.91 -20.18
N LEU A 161 -12.62 -1.23 -21.28
CA LEU A 161 -12.31 0.17 -21.48
C LEU A 161 -13.46 1.04 -20.98
N VAL A 162 -13.14 2.01 -20.15
CA VAL A 162 -14.06 2.94 -19.49
C VAL A 162 -13.58 4.38 -19.75
N GLY A 163 -14.51 5.31 -19.85
CA GLY A 163 -14.24 6.71 -20.13
C GLY A 163 -14.09 7.04 -21.61
N GLY A 164 -14.56 8.22 -22.01
CA GLY A 164 -14.60 8.65 -23.41
C GLY A 164 -13.23 8.71 -24.09
N SER A 165 -12.16 8.97 -23.33
CA SER A 165 -10.78 9.06 -23.85
C SER A 165 -10.21 7.70 -24.28
N THR A 166 -10.78 6.57 -23.84
CA THR A 166 -10.42 5.22 -24.32
C THR A 166 -10.85 4.97 -25.76
N ARG A 167 -11.64 5.85 -26.36
CA ARG A 167 -11.98 5.80 -27.78
C ARG A 167 -10.83 6.21 -28.69
N ILE A 168 -9.79 6.85 -28.15
CA ILE A 168 -8.59 7.26 -28.89
C ILE A 168 -7.88 6.02 -29.45
N PRO A 169 -7.64 5.93 -30.78
CA PRO A 169 -7.10 4.72 -31.40
C PRO A 169 -5.73 4.29 -30.86
N SER A 170 -4.84 5.25 -30.53
CA SER A 170 -3.54 4.94 -29.93
C SER A 170 -3.64 4.27 -28.55
N ILE A 171 -4.64 4.62 -27.74
CA ILE A 171 -4.91 3.96 -26.46
C ILE A 171 -5.36 2.51 -26.68
N GLN A 172 -6.29 2.26 -27.60
CA GLN A 172 -6.75 0.91 -27.93
C GLN A 172 -5.60 0.03 -28.46
N ALA A 173 -4.75 0.61 -29.32
CA ALA A 173 -3.57 -0.05 -29.84
C ALA A 173 -2.54 -0.35 -28.76
N LEU A 174 -2.32 0.57 -27.82
CA LEU A 174 -1.45 0.36 -26.66
C LEU A 174 -1.94 -0.82 -25.81
N VAL A 175 -3.20 -0.78 -25.37
CA VAL A 175 -3.80 -1.83 -24.54
C VAL A 175 -3.66 -3.19 -25.21
N LYS A 176 -3.97 -3.29 -26.49
CA LYS A 176 -3.78 -4.52 -27.27
C LYS A 176 -2.32 -4.96 -27.34
N THR A 177 -1.38 -4.02 -27.47
CA THR A 177 0.06 -4.34 -27.53
C THR A 177 0.58 -4.84 -26.20
N MET A 178 0.16 -4.25 -25.06
CA MET A 178 0.58 -4.65 -23.73
C MET A 178 0.01 -6.01 -23.32
N THR A 179 -1.26 -6.24 -23.61
CA THR A 179 -1.99 -7.40 -23.10
C THR A 179 -2.07 -8.56 -24.10
N GLY A 180 -1.79 -8.32 -25.37
CA GLY A 180 -1.99 -9.28 -26.46
C GLY A 180 -3.46 -9.58 -26.79
N LYS A 181 -4.41 -8.91 -26.12
CA LYS A 181 -5.85 -9.15 -26.25
C LYS A 181 -6.58 -7.90 -26.78
N ASP A 182 -7.65 -8.11 -27.52
CA ASP A 182 -8.53 -6.99 -27.92
C ASP A 182 -9.43 -6.60 -26.73
N PRO A 183 -9.63 -5.31 -26.48
CA PRO A 183 -10.57 -4.86 -25.46
C PRO A 183 -11.99 -5.37 -25.72
N HIS A 184 -12.72 -5.66 -24.64
CA HIS A 184 -14.10 -6.08 -24.72
C HIS A 184 -15.01 -4.99 -25.33
N LYS A 185 -15.87 -5.37 -26.27
CA LYS A 185 -16.71 -4.41 -27.03
C LYS A 185 -18.18 -4.40 -26.61
N GLY A 186 -18.56 -5.23 -25.64
CA GLY A 186 -19.97 -5.39 -25.21
C GLY A 186 -20.47 -4.24 -24.32
N VAL A 187 -19.60 -3.38 -23.84
CA VAL A 187 -19.95 -2.33 -22.87
C VAL A 187 -19.69 -0.96 -23.49
N ASN A 188 -20.64 -0.02 -23.33
CA ASN A 188 -20.45 1.37 -23.75
C ASN A 188 -19.59 2.10 -22.70
N PRO A 189 -18.36 2.57 -23.03
CA PRO A 189 -17.47 3.21 -22.09
C PRO A 189 -18.02 4.52 -21.49
N ASP A 190 -19.00 5.15 -22.11
CA ASP A 190 -19.61 6.41 -21.63
C ASP A 190 -20.74 6.15 -20.61
N GLU A 191 -21.37 4.96 -20.64
CA GLU A 191 -22.58 4.62 -19.85
C GLU A 191 -22.33 3.56 -18.78
N VAL A 192 -21.26 2.79 -18.90
CA VAL A 192 -20.99 1.63 -18.05
C VAL A 192 -20.90 1.96 -16.57
N VAL A 193 -20.35 3.13 -16.24
CA VAL A 193 -20.24 3.61 -14.84
C VAL A 193 -21.62 3.86 -14.26
N ALA A 194 -22.50 4.55 -15.01
CA ALA A 194 -23.87 4.83 -14.57
C ALA A 194 -24.68 3.53 -14.39
N SER A 195 -24.53 2.58 -15.31
CA SER A 195 -25.15 1.27 -15.22
C SER A 195 -24.68 0.48 -14.00
N GLY A 196 -23.37 0.43 -13.76
CA GLY A 196 -22.80 -0.23 -12.60
C GLY A 196 -23.17 0.44 -11.28
N ALA A 197 -23.26 1.78 -11.24
CA ALA A 197 -23.75 2.51 -10.07
C ALA A 197 -25.23 2.19 -9.77
N ALA A 198 -26.07 2.05 -10.80
CA ALA A 198 -27.46 1.66 -10.62
C ALA A 198 -27.57 0.23 -10.07
N ILE A 199 -26.72 -0.70 -10.51
CA ILE A 199 -26.65 -2.07 -9.98
C ILE A 199 -26.24 -2.03 -8.50
N GLN A 200 -25.20 -1.28 -8.16
CA GLN A 200 -24.74 -1.13 -6.77
C GLN A 200 -25.84 -0.57 -5.87
N ALA A 201 -26.59 0.41 -6.36
CA ALA A 201 -27.75 0.93 -5.63
C ALA A 201 -28.83 -0.15 -5.39
N GLY A 202 -29.03 -1.03 -6.36
CA GLY A 202 -29.90 -2.20 -6.23
C GLY A 202 -29.40 -3.22 -5.19
N VAL A 203 -28.09 -3.45 -5.13
CA VAL A 203 -27.44 -4.31 -4.11
C VAL A 203 -27.64 -3.71 -2.73
N LEU A 204 -27.33 -2.43 -2.54
CA LEU A 204 -27.47 -1.73 -1.25
C LEU A 204 -28.94 -1.69 -0.76
N LYS A 205 -29.90 -1.64 -1.67
CA LYS A 205 -31.34 -1.68 -1.38
C LYS A 205 -31.86 -3.09 -1.11
N GLY A 206 -31.10 -4.12 -1.47
CA GLY A 206 -31.48 -5.52 -1.35
C GLY A 206 -32.35 -6.05 -2.50
N ASP A 207 -32.49 -5.28 -3.58
CA ASP A 207 -33.20 -5.68 -4.80
C ASP A 207 -32.35 -6.67 -5.64
N VAL A 208 -31.02 -6.55 -5.60
CA VAL A 208 -30.04 -7.47 -6.22
C VAL A 208 -29.30 -8.20 -5.09
N LYS A 209 -29.38 -9.54 -5.07
CA LYS A 209 -28.87 -10.35 -3.96
C LYS A 209 -27.68 -11.23 -4.32
N ASP A 210 -27.43 -11.43 -5.61
CA ASP A 210 -26.45 -12.38 -6.11
C ASP A 210 -25.12 -11.71 -6.50
N VAL A 211 -24.87 -10.51 -5.95
CA VAL A 211 -23.65 -9.73 -6.22
C VAL A 211 -23.06 -9.23 -4.91
N LEU A 212 -21.78 -9.51 -4.70
CA LEU A 212 -20.97 -9.01 -3.59
C LEU A 212 -19.73 -8.32 -4.15
N LEU A 213 -19.55 -7.04 -3.84
CA LEU A 213 -18.32 -6.29 -4.14
C LEU A 213 -17.45 -6.25 -2.90
N LEU A 214 -16.24 -6.78 -3.02
CA LEU A 214 -15.18 -6.66 -2.02
C LEU A 214 -14.17 -5.64 -2.50
N ASP A 215 -13.95 -4.62 -1.70
CA ASP A 215 -12.99 -3.54 -1.96
C ASP A 215 -11.64 -3.81 -1.29
N VAL A 216 -10.65 -2.96 -1.52
CA VAL A 216 -9.31 -3.08 -0.95
C VAL A 216 -8.87 -1.80 -0.25
N THR A 217 -7.89 -1.94 0.64
CA THR A 217 -7.23 -0.78 1.28
C THR A 217 -6.37 -0.02 0.27
N PRO A 218 -6.48 1.31 0.16
CA PRO A 218 -5.69 2.09 -0.81
C PRO A 218 -4.21 2.22 -0.41
N LEU A 219 -3.91 2.19 0.89
CA LEU A 219 -2.57 2.30 1.46
C LEU A 219 -2.42 1.38 2.67
N THR A 220 -1.17 1.05 2.97
CA THR A 220 -0.78 0.27 4.15
C THR A 220 -1.15 1.01 5.44
N LEU A 221 -1.70 0.28 6.40
CA LEU A 221 -1.97 0.74 7.76
C LEU A 221 -0.98 0.09 8.73
N GLY A 222 -0.47 0.87 9.67
CA GLY A 222 0.52 0.38 10.62
C GLY A 222 0.55 1.19 11.91
N VAL A 223 1.44 0.78 12.79
CA VAL A 223 1.75 1.48 14.04
C VAL A 223 3.21 1.87 14.12
N GLU A 224 3.47 3.01 14.74
CA GLU A 224 4.84 3.42 15.07
C GLU A 224 5.40 2.54 16.19
N THR A 225 6.61 2.06 16.00
CA THR A 225 7.37 1.29 16.98
C THR A 225 8.64 2.03 17.41
N LYS A 226 9.41 1.45 18.34
CA LYS A 226 10.64 2.03 18.87
C LYS A 226 11.60 2.46 17.75
N GLY A 227 12.03 3.71 17.78
CA GLY A 227 12.92 4.30 16.78
C GLY A 227 12.19 4.92 15.59
N GLY A 228 10.85 5.05 15.62
CA GLY A 228 10.07 5.66 14.55
C GLY A 228 9.90 4.75 13.33
N ILE A 229 10.05 3.45 13.48
CA ILE A 229 9.81 2.45 12.43
C ILE A 229 8.32 2.13 12.40
N VAL A 230 7.77 1.87 11.20
CA VAL A 230 6.39 1.43 11.03
C VAL A 230 6.32 -0.09 11.03
N ALA A 231 5.56 -0.66 11.97
CA ALA A 231 5.10 -2.04 11.88
C ALA A 231 3.83 -2.07 11.02
N LYS A 232 3.91 -2.73 9.86
CA LYS A 232 2.80 -2.85 8.90
C LYS A 232 1.79 -3.87 9.43
N MET A 233 0.56 -3.43 9.69
CA MET A 233 -0.52 -4.27 10.21
C MET A 233 -1.40 -4.81 9.08
N ILE A 234 -1.81 -3.95 8.16
CA ILE A 234 -2.63 -4.29 7.00
C ILE A 234 -1.97 -3.65 5.78
N GLU A 235 -1.50 -4.46 4.86
CA GLU A 235 -0.83 -3.97 3.66
C GLU A 235 -1.82 -3.35 2.66
N ARG A 236 -1.32 -2.48 1.79
CA ARG A 236 -2.04 -1.94 0.65
C ARG A 236 -2.63 -3.07 -0.22
N ASN A 237 -3.77 -2.83 -0.84
CA ASN A 237 -4.52 -3.79 -1.64
C ASN A 237 -5.01 -5.04 -0.86
N THR A 238 -5.10 -4.95 0.47
CA THR A 238 -5.76 -6.01 1.26
C THR A 238 -7.28 -5.87 1.13
N THR A 239 -7.95 -6.95 0.77
CA THR A 239 -9.42 -7.02 0.67
C THR A 239 -10.09 -6.69 1.99
N ILE A 240 -11.14 -5.87 1.97
CA ILE A 240 -11.95 -5.51 3.12
C ILE A 240 -13.38 -6.08 3.01
N PRO A 241 -14.03 -6.45 4.14
CA PRO A 241 -13.60 -6.26 5.53
C PRO A 241 -12.44 -7.18 5.93
N THR A 242 -11.55 -6.69 6.80
CA THR A 242 -10.40 -7.48 7.29
C THR A 242 -10.05 -7.14 8.73
N LYS A 243 -9.41 -8.09 9.41
CA LYS A 243 -8.93 -7.93 10.78
C LYS A 243 -7.55 -8.55 10.94
N ARG A 244 -6.63 -7.81 11.58
CA ARG A 244 -5.27 -8.27 11.88
C ARG A 244 -4.89 -7.87 13.31
N SER A 245 -4.19 -8.77 14.00
CA SER A 245 -3.68 -8.53 15.36
C SER A 245 -2.22 -8.92 15.42
N GLU A 246 -1.43 -8.09 16.11
CA GLU A 246 -0.03 -8.37 16.43
C GLU A 246 0.25 -8.01 17.88
N THR A 247 1.21 -8.72 18.52
CA THR A 247 1.59 -8.49 19.90
C THR A 247 2.89 -7.70 19.97
N PHE A 248 2.83 -6.57 20.63
CA PHE A 248 3.94 -5.67 20.91
C PHE A 248 4.29 -5.72 22.40
N THR A 249 5.35 -5.02 22.79
CA THR A 249 5.79 -4.94 24.16
C THR A 249 6.25 -3.51 24.51
N THR A 250 6.57 -3.28 25.79
CA THR A 250 7.11 -2.00 26.26
C THR A 250 8.53 -1.76 25.78
N ALA A 251 8.85 -0.50 25.48
CA ALA A 251 10.15 -0.05 24.97
C ALA A 251 11.18 0.23 26.08
N GLU A 252 10.72 0.40 27.35
CA GLU A 252 11.55 0.77 28.49
C GLU A 252 11.14 0.02 29.76
N ASP A 253 12.09 -0.10 30.70
CA ASP A 253 11.82 -0.67 32.01
C ASP A 253 10.86 0.21 32.82
N GLY A 254 9.93 -0.45 33.51
CA GLY A 254 8.98 0.25 34.38
C GLY A 254 7.90 1.06 33.65
N GLN A 255 7.79 0.94 32.35
CA GLN A 255 6.80 1.65 31.55
C GLN A 255 5.38 1.20 31.90
N THR A 256 4.51 2.16 32.30
CA THR A 256 3.13 1.91 32.74
C THR A 256 2.06 2.36 31.73
N GLU A 257 2.49 2.96 30.63
CA GLU A 257 1.62 3.35 29.50
C GLU A 257 2.32 3.12 28.17
N VAL A 258 1.53 2.84 27.12
CA VAL A 258 2.00 2.74 25.73
C VAL A 258 1.17 3.68 24.85
N GLU A 259 1.82 4.54 24.09
CA GLU A 259 1.16 5.35 23.05
C GLU A 259 1.08 4.53 21.77
N ILE A 260 -0.12 4.36 21.25
CA ILE A 260 -0.38 3.75 19.94
C ILE A 260 -0.57 4.87 18.93
N HIS A 261 0.38 5.00 18.01
CA HIS A 261 0.33 5.96 16.91
C HIS A 261 -0.04 5.22 15.64
N VAL A 262 -1.27 5.47 15.15
CA VAL A 262 -1.81 4.83 13.95
C VAL A 262 -1.41 5.63 12.73
N LEU A 263 -0.84 4.95 11.74
CA LEU A 263 -0.25 5.52 10.54
C LEU A 263 -0.85 4.91 9.28
N GLN A 264 -0.86 5.69 8.21
CA GLN A 264 -1.23 5.27 6.86
C GLN A 264 -0.18 5.73 5.86
N GLY A 265 0.30 4.81 5.00
CA GLY A 265 1.27 5.09 3.95
C GLY A 265 2.28 3.97 3.73
N GLU A 266 3.18 4.17 2.77
CA GLU A 266 4.12 3.14 2.30
C GLU A 266 5.56 3.33 2.80
N ARG A 267 5.86 4.43 3.53
CA ARG A 267 7.21 4.71 4.05
C ARG A 267 7.52 3.78 5.23
N GLU A 268 8.76 3.29 5.32
CA GLU A 268 9.23 2.48 6.46
C GLU A 268 9.37 3.30 7.75
N MET A 269 9.54 4.63 7.62
CA MET A 269 9.67 5.54 8.76
C MET A 269 8.36 6.27 9.04
N ALA A 270 7.95 6.31 10.31
CA ALA A 270 6.70 6.94 10.77
C ALA A 270 6.54 8.39 10.31
N SER A 271 7.64 9.16 10.29
CA SER A 271 7.65 10.56 9.89
C SER A 271 7.28 10.80 8.43
N GLY A 272 7.39 9.77 7.57
CA GLY A 272 7.04 9.83 6.16
C GLY A 272 5.59 9.43 5.86
N ASN A 273 4.81 9.02 6.86
CA ASN A 273 3.45 8.54 6.71
C ASN A 273 2.42 9.50 7.32
N LYS A 274 1.17 9.35 6.92
CA LYS A 274 0.05 10.12 7.44
C LYS A 274 -0.38 9.59 8.81
N SER A 275 -0.42 10.49 9.80
CA SER A 275 -0.99 10.17 11.11
C SER A 275 -2.52 10.13 11.04
N LEU A 276 -3.10 9.00 11.39
CA LEU A 276 -4.56 8.82 11.50
C LEU A 276 -5.07 9.12 12.91
N GLY A 277 -4.21 9.03 13.91
CA GLY A 277 -4.52 9.33 15.29
C GLY A 277 -3.55 8.70 16.29
N LYS A 278 -3.65 9.15 17.52
CA LYS A 278 -2.89 8.62 18.65
C LYS A 278 -3.80 8.37 19.83
N PHE A 279 -3.55 7.29 20.56
CA PHE A 279 -4.21 7.02 21.82
C PHE A 279 -3.28 6.28 22.78
N LYS A 280 -3.58 6.27 24.07
CA LYS A 280 -2.74 5.68 25.08
C LYS A 280 -3.46 4.55 25.79
N LEU A 281 -2.79 3.40 25.87
CA LEU A 281 -3.15 2.33 26.81
C LEU A 281 -2.38 2.59 28.10
N THR A 282 -3.11 2.81 29.18
CA THR A 282 -2.58 3.17 30.51
C THR A 282 -2.81 2.04 31.52
N GLU A 283 -2.20 2.16 32.70
CA GLU A 283 -2.33 1.22 33.81
C GLU A 283 -1.77 -0.17 33.48
N ILE A 284 -0.73 -0.22 32.66
CA ILE A 284 0.07 -1.41 32.44
C ILE A 284 0.92 -1.65 33.71
N PRO A 285 0.98 -2.86 34.25
CA PRO A 285 1.83 -3.15 35.41
C PRO A 285 3.29 -2.83 35.09
N SER A 286 3.96 -2.10 36.01
CA SER A 286 5.38 -1.84 35.90
C SER A 286 6.16 -3.14 35.88
N ALA A 287 6.90 -3.41 34.82
CA ALA A 287 7.70 -4.58 34.60
C ALA A 287 8.97 -4.24 33.83
N LYS A 288 9.88 -5.21 33.69
CA LYS A 288 11.03 -5.05 32.79
C LYS A 288 10.57 -4.91 31.33
N GLN A 289 11.33 -4.19 30.54
CA GLN A 289 11.18 -4.09 29.09
C GLN A 289 10.96 -5.48 28.48
N GLY A 290 10.04 -5.60 27.53
CA GLY A 290 9.75 -6.86 26.84
C GLY A 290 8.83 -7.83 27.60
N THR A 291 8.46 -7.56 28.86
CA THR A 291 7.60 -8.43 29.66
C THR A 291 6.11 -8.23 29.41
N PRO A 292 5.56 -6.98 29.38
CA PRO A 292 4.16 -6.76 29.05
C PRO A 292 3.86 -7.14 27.60
N GLN A 293 2.72 -7.78 27.37
CA GLN A 293 2.26 -8.17 26.04
C GLN A 293 1.04 -7.34 25.68
N ILE A 294 1.21 -6.48 24.67
CA ILE A 294 0.19 -5.56 24.21
C ILE A 294 -0.28 -6.02 22.83
N GLU A 295 -1.46 -6.60 22.75
CA GLU A 295 -2.10 -6.95 21.49
C GLU A 295 -2.71 -5.71 20.86
N VAL A 296 -2.26 -5.36 19.64
CA VAL A 296 -2.84 -4.30 18.82
C VAL A 296 -3.61 -4.95 17.67
N THR A 297 -4.89 -4.62 17.58
CA THR A 297 -5.81 -5.15 16.59
C THR A 297 -6.31 -4.04 15.70
N PHE A 298 -6.17 -4.22 14.39
CA PHE A 298 -6.80 -3.42 13.36
C PHE A 298 -8.01 -4.17 12.81
N ASP A 299 -9.16 -3.51 12.75
CA ASP A 299 -10.42 -4.04 12.26
C ASP A 299 -11.02 -3.02 11.28
N ILE A 300 -11.11 -3.40 9.99
CA ILE A 300 -11.65 -2.56 8.92
C ILE A 300 -12.96 -3.18 8.46
N ASP A 301 -14.03 -2.39 8.51
CA ASP A 301 -15.33 -2.82 8.02
C ASP A 301 -15.46 -2.72 6.49
N ALA A 302 -16.57 -3.19 5.94
CA ALA A 302 -16.86 -3.14 4.50
C ALA A 302 -17.00 -1.69 3.93
N ASN A 303 -17.09 -0.68 4.80
CA ASN A 303 -17.16 0.73 4.41
C ASN A 303 -15.79 1.43 4.53
N GLY A 304 -14.72 0.68 4.89
CA GLY A 304 -13.39 1.24 5.08
C GLY A 304 -13.19 1.97 6.41
N ILE A 305 -14.11 1.82 7.38
CA ILE A 305 -13.95 2.40 8.71
C ILE A 305 -12.95 1.56 9.50
N VAL A 306 -11.89 2.19 9.98
CA VAL A 306 -10.80 1.55 10.72
C VAL A 306 -11.03 1.70 12.22
N ASN A 307 -11.09 0.58 12.93
CA ASN A 307 -11.06 0.51 14.38
C ASN A 307 -9.73 -0.08 14.82
N VAL A 308 -9.02 0.61 15.72
CA VAL A 308 -7.78 0.12 16.30
C VAL A 308 -7.97 -0.06 17.79
N ASN A 309 -7.73 -1.29 18.27
CA ASN A 309 -7.80 -1.65 19.68
C ASN A 309 -6.41 -2.07 20.19
N ALA A 310 -6.03 -1.61 21.37
CA ALA A 310 -4.84 -2.07 22.08
C ALA A 310 -5.26 -2.69 23.41
N LYS A 311 -4.77 -3.90 23.69
CA LYS A 311 -5.11 -4.67 24.89
C LYS A 311 -3.87 -5.22 25.58
N ASP A 312 -3.72 -4.95 26.86
CA ASP A 312 -2.74 -5.64 27.71
C ASP A 312 -3.25 -7.05 28.02
N LEU A 313 -2.56 -8.05 27.52
CA LEU A 313 -2.94 -9.46 27.71
C LEU A 313 -2.80 -9.92 29.17
N GLY A 314 -1.92 -9.28 29.97
CA GLY A 314 -1.73 -9.60 31.38
C GLY A 314 -2.87 -9.13 32.27
N THR A 315 -3.38 -7.93 32.07
CA THR A 315 -4.46 -7.33 32.89
C THR A 315 -5.83 -7.39 32.25
N GLY A 316 -5.88 -7.59 30.92
CA GLY A 316 -7.10 -7.52 30.13
C GLY A 316 -7.62 -6.10 29.90
N LYS A 317 -6.86 -5.07 30.30
CA LYS A 317 -7.22 -3.66 30.01
C LYS A 317 -7.08 -3.36 28.55
N GLU A 318 -8.02 -2.61 28.02
CA GLU A 318 -8.06 -2.25 26.60
C GLU A 318 -8.45 -0.79 26.38
N GLN A 319 -8.00 -0.24 25.28
CA GLN A 319 -8.33 1.08 24.78
C GLN A 319 -8.43 1.05 23.26
N ASN A 320 -9.33 1.81 22.70
CA ASN A 320 -9.54 1.82 21.26
C ASN A 320 -9.71 3.24 20.70
N ILE A 321 -9.51 3.34 19.38
CA ILE A 321 -9.85 4.51 18.58
C ILE A 321 -10.61 4.06 17.33
N THR A 322 -11.67 4.80 16.98
CA THR A 322 -12.36 4.65 15.69
C THR A 322 -11.98 5.81 14.78
N ILE A 323 -11.43 5.51 13.64
CA ILE A 323 -10.97 6.50 12.65
C ILE A 323 -12.09 6.68 11.62
N THR A 324 -12.83 7.78 11.78
CA THR A 324 -13.89 8.17 10.86
C THR A 324 -13.46 9.39 10.06
N GLY A 325 -13.36 9.27 8.76
CA GLY A 325 -13.06 10.39 7.84
C GLY A 325 -11.59 10.75 7.67
N GLY A 326 -10.66 10.07 8.34
CA GLY A 326 -9.21 10.29 8.18
C GLY A 326 -8.56 9.37 7.14
N THR A 327 -9.22 8.29 6.76
CA THR A 327 -8.74 7.31 5.78
C THR A 327 -9.09 7.67 4.34
N ALA A 328 -10.09 8.52 4.12
CA ALA A 328 -10.40 9.05 2.79
C ALA A 328 -9.31 10.07 2.41
N LEU A 329 -8.45 9.65 1.50
CA LEU A 329 -7.44 10.47 0.86
C LEU A 329 -7.95 10.86 -0.52
N GLU A 330 -7.59 12.06 -0.98
CA GLU A 330 -7.72 12.40 -2.39
C GLU A 330 -6.71 11.54 -3.20
N ASP A 331 -7.08 11.13 -4.39
CA ASP A 331 -6.24 10.25 -5.23
C ASP A 331 -4.83 10.81 -5.44
N ASP A 332 -4.73 12.14 -5.64
CA ASP A 332 -3.45 12.87 -5.69
C ASP A 332 -2.56 12.63 -4.46
N GLU A 333 -3.16 12.53 -3.28
CA GLU A 333 -2.43 12.33 -2.03
C GLU A 333 -1.93 10.89 -1.95
N ILE A 334 -2.75 9.93 -2.37
CA ILE A 334 -2.39 8.50 -2.43
C ILE A 334 -1.20 8.30 -3.37
N GLU A 335 -1.29 8.79 -4.62
CA GLU A 335 -0.20 8.69 -5.59
C GLU A 335 1.09 9.35 -5.12
N ARG A 336 0.96 10.55 -4.54
CA ARG A 336 2.12 11.25 -3.99
C ARG A 336 2.80 10.44 -2.88
N MET A 337 2.03 9.82 -1.98
CA MET A 337 2.57 9.02 -0.88
C MET A 337 3.26 7.76 -1.39
N ILE A 338 2.70 7.10 -2.41
CA ILE A 338 3.31 5.93 -3.04
C ILE A 338 4.63 6.32 -3.72
N LYS A 339 4.62 7.37 -4.53
CA LYS A 339 5.82 7.85 -5.24
C LYS A 339 6.91 8.36 -4.29
N ASP A 340 6.53 9.02 -3.20
CA ASP A 340 7.46 9.46 -2.16
C ASP A 340 8.12 8.25 -1.48
N ALA A 341 7.36 7.18 -1.21
CA ALA A 341 7.89 5.95 -0.66
C ALA A 341 8.89 5.28 -1.62
N GLU A 342 8.57 5.18 -2.91
CA GLU A 342 9.48 4.64 -3.93
C GLU A 342 10.77 5.45 -4.04
N THR A 343 10.67 6.78 -3.98
CA THR A 343 11.83 7.68 -4.08
C THR A 343 12.79 7.52 -2.91
N HIS A 344 12.26 7.29 -1.69
CA HIS A 344 13.06 7.20 -0.47
C HIS A 344 13.29 5.75 0.01
N ALA A 345 12.88 4.74 -0.76
CA ALA A 345 12.91 3.33 -0.35
C ALA A 345 14.30 2.89 0.14
N ASN A 346 15.38 3.25 -0.58
CA ASN A 346 16.74 2.89 -0.20
C ASN A 346 17.22 3.62 1.06
N GLU A 347 16.88 4.90 1.21
CA GLU A 347 17.24 5.71 2.38
C GLU A 347 16.51 5.19 3.64
N ASP A 348 15.22 4.92 3.51
CA ASP A 348 14.40 4.40 4.60
C ASP A 348 14.85 2.99 5.01
N ALA A 349 15.17 2.12 4.05
CA ALA A 349 15.68 0.78 4.33
C ALA A 349 16.99 0.82 5.13
N GLN A 350 17.92 1.70 4.78
CA GLN A 350 19.17 1.89 5.52
C GLN A 350 18.93 2.44 6.93
N LYS A 351 18.03 3.41 7.09
CA LYS A 351 17.66 3.96 8.40
C LYS A 351 17.00 2.89 9.27
N LYS A 352 16.08 2.13 8.71
CA LYS A 352 15.40 1.03 9.40
C LYS A 352 16.41 -0.01 9.88
N GLU A 353 17.30 -0.49 8.99
CA GLU A 353 18.32 -1.48 9.35
C GLU A 353 19.23 -0.99 10.48
N LEU A 354 19.65 0.28 10.44
CA LEU A 354 20.44 0.86 11.51
C LEU A 354 19.69 0.88 12.86
N ILE A 355 18.42 1.30 12.84
CA ILE A 355 17.59 1.38 14.05
C ILE A 355 17.28 -0.02 14.59
N GLU A 356 16.91 -0.98 13.75
CA GLU A 356 16.66 -2.36 14.13
C GLU A 356 17.92 -2.99 14.75
N THR A 357 19.09 -2.74 14.16
CA THR A 357 20.36 -3.22 14.69
C THR A 357 20.69 -2.59 16.05
N ARG A 358 20.40 -1.28 16.24
CA ARG A 358 20.53 -0.61 17.55
C ARG A 358 19.59 -1.21 18.59
N ASN A 359 18.32 -1.41 18.25
CA ASN A 359 17.34 -2.01 19.14
C ASN A 359 17.74 -3.45 19.55
N LEU A 360 18.24 -4.24 18.59
CA LEU A 360 18.78 -5.58 18.87
C LEU A 360 19.97 -5.51 19.84
N ALA A 361 20.91 -4.60 19.60
CA ALA A 361 22.09 -4.40 20.43
C ALA A 361 21.72 -4.00 21.88
N GLU A 362 20.78 -3.08 22.06
CA GLU A 362 20.25 -2.72 23.38
C GLU A 362 19.59 -3.89 24.10
N GLY A 363 18.80 -4.71 23.37
CA GLY A 363 18.23 -5.93 23.92
C GLY A 363 19.30 -6.94 24.34
N MET A 364 20.39 -7.05 23.56
CA MET A 364 21.52 -7.93 23.92
C MET A 364 22.27 -7.44 25.18
N VAL A 365 22.48 -6.13 25.32
CA VAL A 365 23.07 -5.55 26.55
C VAL A 365 22.22 -5.94 27.76
N THR A 366 20.90 -5.67 27.69
CA THR A 366 19.97 -5.98 28.79
C THR A 366 19.92 -7.49 29.13
N SER A 367 19.85 -8.32 28.07
CA SER A 367 19.80 -9.79 28.30
C SER A 367 21.11 -10.34 28.86
N THR A 368 22.26 -9.78 28.47
CA THR A 368 23.56 -10.14 29.01
C THR A 368 23.70 -9.74 30.49
N GLU A 369 23.24 -8.53 30.85
CA GLU A 369 23.18 -8.10 32.25
C GLU A 369 22.35 -9.04 33.10
N LYS A 370 21.16 -9.39 32.63
CA LYS A 370 20.27 -10.33 33.32
C LYS A 370 20.90 -11.73 33.47
N MET A 371 21.53 -12.22 32.40
CA MET A 371 22.20 -13.50 32.39
C MET A 371 23.33 -13.55 33.45
N LEU A 372 24.13 -12.48 33.52
CA LEU A 372 25.22 -12.33 34.50
C LEU A 372 24.70 -12.24 35.96
N GLU A 373 23.58 -11.52 36.16
CA GLU A 373 22.97 -11.39 37.51
C GLU A 373 22.37 -12.71 37.99
N GLU A 374 21.61 -13.39 37.14
CA GLU A 374 20.86 -14.60 37.51
C GLU A 374 21.74 -15.86 37.61
N ASN A 375 22.87 -15.90 36.90
CA ASN A 375 23.73 -17.09 36.80
C ASN A 375 25.18 -16.85 37.23
N LYS A 376 25.42 -15.86 38.07
CA LYS A 376 26.77 -15.47 38.52
C LYS A 376 27.54 -16.62 39.17
N ASP A 377 26.86 -17.49 39.88
CA ASP A 377 27.44 -18.62 40.58
C ASP A 377 27.80 -19.78 39.64
N LYS A 378 27.30 -19.80 38.42
CA LYS A 378 27.53 -20.82 37.39
C LYS A 378 28.63 -20.43 36.40
N ALA A 379 28.95 -19.14 36.28
CA ALA A 379 29.97 -18.63 35.35
C ALA A 379 31.36 -18.63 35.98
N THR A 380 32.38 -18.93 35.20
CA THR A 380 33.78 -18.73 35.58
C THR A 380 34.17 -17.26 35.62
N GLU A 381 35.21 -16.90 36.32
CA GLU A 381 35.70 -15.51 36.42
C GLU A 381 36.11 -14.95 35.04
N GLU A 382 36.64 -15.84 34.17
CA GLU A 382 37.02 -15.49 32.77
C GLU A 382 35.77 -15.23 31.92
N GLU A 383 34.73 -16.07 32.02
CA GLU A 383 33.46 -15.87 31.28
C GLU A 383 32.75 -14.58 31.71
N VAL A 384 32.66 -14.32 33.03
CA VAL A 384 32.09 -13.06 33.55
C VAL A 384 32.85 -11.85 33.06
N THR A 385 34.17 -11.89 33.04
CA THR A 385 34.99 -10.77 32.56
C THR A 385 34.77 -10.55 31.08
N ALA A 386 34.85 -11.58 30.23
CA ALA A 386 34.68 -11.49 28.80
C ALA A 386 33.29 -10.95 28.41
N MET A 387 32.23 -11.42 29.06
CA MET A 387 30.84 -10.96 28.82
C MET A 387 30.65 -9.51 29.31
N THR A 388 31.23 -9.14 30.43
CA THR A 388 31.16 -7.75 30.94
C THR A 388 31.88 -6.80 30.00
N ASP A 389 33.12 -7.13 29.60
CA ASP A 389 33.91 -6.31 28.68
C ASP A 389 33.19 -6.15 27.30
N GLY A 390 32.64 -7.23 26.77
CA GLY A 390 31.89 -7.22 25.52
C GLY A 390 30.61 -6.36 25.62
N LYS A 391 29.85 -6.52 26.71
CA LYS A 391 28.65 -5.72 26.99
C LYS A 391 29.00 -4.23 27.14
N ASP A 392 30.05 -3.89 27.90
CA ASP A 392 30.46 -2.51 28.10
C ASP A 392 30.99 -1.87 26.81
N ALA A 393 31.68 -2.64 25.96
CA ALA A 393 32.09 -2.19 24.62
C ALA A 393 30.89 -1.88 23.73
N LEU A 394 29.89 -2.78 23.70
CA LEU A 394 28.66 -2.56 22.93
C LEU A 394 27.87 -1.36 23.45
N SER A 395 27.72 -1.22 24.76
CA SER A 395 27.05 -0.08 25.40
C SER A 395 27.73 1.24 25.00
N LYS A 396 29.07 1.28 24.98
CA LYS A 396 29.82 2.47 24.57
C LYS A 396 29.63 2.81 23.09
N VAL A 397 29.49 1.83 22.21
CA VAL A 397 29.15 2.05 20.79
C VAL A 397 27.75 2.64 20.67
N LEU A 398 26.79 2.13 21.47
CA LEU A 398 25.41 2.62 21.47
C LEU A 398 25.24 4.04 22.03
N GLU A 399 26.12 4.48 22.95
CA GLU A 399 26.17 5.88 23.44
C GLU A 399 26.55 6.89 22.33
N ASN A 400 27.17 6.42 21.25
CA ASN A 400 27.48 7.27 20.10
C ASN A 400 26.32 7.26 19.10
N ASP A 401 25.58 8.36 19.01
CA ASP A 401 24.47 8.52 18.05
C ASP A 401 24.92 8.43 16.58
N GLU A 402 26.20 8.72 16.30
CA GLU A 402 26.77 8.65 14.95
C GLU A 402 27.43 7.29 14.63
N ALA A 403 27.31 6.29 15.53
CA ALA A 403 27.86 4.95 15.27
C ALA A 403 27.26 4.34 14.00
N THR A 404 28.14 3.83 13.16
CA THR A 404 27.75 3.21 11.88
C THR A 404 27.16 1.80 12.09
N LEU A 405 26.41 1.33 11.11
CA LEU A 405 25.83 -0.02 11.10
C LEU A 405 26.90 -1.10 11.31
N ASP A 406 28.07 -0.94 10.65
CA ASP A 406 29.18 -1.91 10.75
C ASP A 406 29.82 -1.92 12.14
N GLU A 407 29.99 -0.77 12.76
CA GLU A 407 30.53 -0.67 14.13
C GLU A 407 29.61 -1.39 15.12
N ILE A 408 28.30 -1.20 15.01
CA ILE A 408 27.34 -1.86 15.89
C ILE A 408 27.33 -3.37 15.63
N LYS A 409 27.27 -3.83 14.36
CA LYS A 409 27.29 -5.24 14.00
C LYS A 409 28.57 -5.95 14.51
N ASN A 410 29.72 -5.33 14.35
CA ASN A 410 30.97 -5.89 14.84
C ASN A 410 30.97 -6.06 16.38
N SER A 411 30.47 -5.06 17.11
CA SER A 411 30.38 -5.11 18.58
C SER A 411 29.35 -6.14 19.06
N ILE A 412 28.24 -6.32 18.33
CA ILE A 412 27.27 -7.43 18.55
C ILE A 412 27.96 -8.78 18.38
N GLU A 413 28.76 -8.94 17.31
CA GLU A 413 29.47 -10.19 17.05
C GLU A 413 30.48 -10.52 18.15
N GLU A 414 31.22 -9.50 18.65
CA GLU A 414 32.15 -9.67 19.77
C GLU A 414 31.46 -10.10 21.05
N LEU A 415 30.33 -9.46 21.42
CA LEU A 415 29.54 -9.86 22.59
C LEU A 415 28.96 -11.27 22.43
N THR A 416 28.47 -11.59 21.23
CA THR A 416 27.93 -12.93 20.93
C THR A 416 28.99 -14.00 21.13
N LYS A 417 30.22 -13.80 20.63
CA LYS A 417 31.35 -14.73 20.83
C LYS A 417 31.72 -14.86 22.30
N ALA A 418 31.72 -13.75 23.05
CA ALA A 418 32.04 -13.76 24.47
C ALA A 418 30.98 -14.52 25.31
N SER A 419 29.73 -14.51 24.88
CA SER A 419 28.61 -15.13 25.57
C SER A 419 28.37 -16.60 25.19
N GLN A 420 28.91 -17.06 24.06
CA GLN A 420 28.57 -18.34 23.44
C GLN A 420 28.90 -19.53 24.33
N SER A 421 30.09 -19.58 24.91
CA SER A 421 30.52 -20.72 25.77
C SER A 421 29.66 -20.86 27.01
N PHE A 422 29.29 -19.74 27.61
CA PHE A 422 28.45 -19.69 28.78
C PHE A 422 26.98 -20.05 28.47
N ALA A 423 26.46 -19.59 27.39
CA ALA A 423 25.10 -19.93 26.94
C ALA A 423 24.97 -21.43 26.62
N GLU A 424 25.95 -22.03 25.93
CA GLU A 424 25.98 -23.48 25.67
C GLU A 424 26.00 -24.29 26.94
N LYS A 425 26.74 -23.85 27.95
CA LYS A 425 26.81 -24.51 29.28
C LYS A 425 25.47 -24.45 30.02
N LEU A 426 24.84 -23.29 30.06
CA LEU A 426 23.51 -23.13 30.68
C LEU A 426 22.45 -23.99 29.99
N TYR A 427 22.51 -24.07 28.68
CA TYR A 427 21.58 -24.89 27.89
C TYR A 427 21.76 -26.40 28.18
N ALA A 428 23.02 -26.85 28.27
CA ALA A 428 23.33 -28.23 28.60
C ALA A 428 22.89 -28.60 30.05
N GLU A 429 23.07 -27.70 31.03
CA GLU A 429 22.58 -27.88 32.40
C GLU A 429 21.06 -27.96 32.46
N ALA A 430 20.35 -27.06 31.76
CA ALA A 430 18.89 -27.06 31.70
C ALA A 430 18.32 -28.34 31.07
N GLN A 431 18.98 -28.88 30.04
CA GLN A 431 18.60 -30.18 29.47
C GLN A 431 18.79 -31.33 30.46
N GLN A 432 19.89 -31.35 31.20
CA GLN A 432 20.13 -32.39 32.22
C GLN A 432 19.15 -32.30 33.39
N GLU A 433 18.77 -31.10 33.81
CA GLU A 433 17.73 -30.92 34.86
C GLU A 433 16.34 -31.36 34.35
N ALA A 434 15.99 -31.09 33.08
CA ALA A 434 14.73 -31.55 32.49
C ALA A 434 14.68 -33.08 32.32
N GLU A 435 15.80 -33.73 31.98
CA GLU A 435 15.89 -35.19 31.89
C GLU A 435 15.81 -35.84 33.31
N ASN A 436 16.44 -35.24 34.31
CA ASN A 436 16.37 -35.74 35.69
C ASN A 436 14.98 -35.59 36.32
N THR A 437 14.25 -34.50 36.03
CA THR A 437 12.86 -34.30 36.50
C THR A 437 11.88 -35.26 35.83
N SER A 438 12.11 -35.67 34.59
CA SER A 438 11.26 -36.65 33.90
C SER A 438 11.47 -38.09 34.39
N PHE A 439 12.61 -38.39 35.09
CA PHE A 439 12.85 -39.70 35.72
C PHE A 439 12.28 -39.81 37.15
N ASP A 440 12.16 -38.68 37.86
CA ASP A 440 11.61 -38.70 39.26
C ASP A 440 10.07 -38.79 39.27
N ASP A 441 9.37 -38.34 38.23
CA ASP A 441 7.90 -38.46 38.07
C ASP A 441 7.47 -39.89 37.63
N ALA A 442 8.39 -40.72 37.14
CA ALA A 442 8.08 -42.07 36.67
C ALA A 442 8.10 -43.16 37.79
N GLU A 443 8.55 -42.83 39.01
CA GLU A 443 8.57 -43.78 40.14
C GLU A 443 7.36 -43.70 41.10
N SER A 444 6.34 -42.89 40.83
CA SER A 444 5.19 -42.71 41.76
C SER A 444 3.81 -42.97 41.13
N GLU A 445 3.69 -43.79 40.11
CA GLU A 445 2.38 -44.32 39.71
C GLU A 445 2.22 -45.77 40.22
N ASP A 446 1.58 -45.92 41.39
CA ASP A 446 0.99 -47.15 41.86
C ASP A 446 -0.02 -47.69 40.83
N VAL A 447 0.26 -48.86 40.30
CA VAL A 447 -0.65 -49.58 39.39
C VAL A 447 -1.87 -50.04 40.21
N VAL A 448 -3.00 -49.38 39.99
CA VAL A 448 -4.31 -49.89 40.45
C VAL A 448 -4.90 -50.79 39.36
N ASP A 449 -4.95 -52.08 39.63
CA ASP A 449 -5.65 -53.10 38.84
C ASP A 449 -7.14 -52.72 38.72
N GLY A 450 -7.59 -52.41 37.54
CA GLY A 450 -9.00 -52.18 37.19
C GLY A 450 -9.64 -53.42 36.54
N GLU A 451 -10.57 -54.07 37.27
CA GLU A 451 -11.41 -55.15 36.82
C GLU A 451 -12.20 -54.76 35.55
N VAL A 452 -12.16 -55.64 34.54
CA VAL A 452 -12.98 -55.60 33.35
C VAL A 452 -14.39 -56.04 33.69
N VAL A 453 -15.39 -55.21 33.58
CA VAL A 453 -16.80 -55.56 33.61
C VAL A 453 -17.27 -55.69 32.15
N GLU A 454 -17.59 -56.90 31.70
CA GLU A 454 -18.36 -57.16 30.50
C GLU A 454 -19.82 -56.74 30.75
N GLU A 455 -20.39 -55.87 29.91
CA GLU A 455 -21.83 -55.73 29.77
C GLU A 455 -22.25 -56.25 28.38
N ASP A 456 -23.06 -57.31 28.45
CA ASP A 456 -23.87 -57.83 27.37
C ASP A 456 -25.11 -56.92 27.11
N GLU A 457 -25.43 -56.73 25.89
CA GLU A 457 -26.63 -56.52 25.04
C GLU A 457 -26.59 -55.30 24.18
#